data_d05388cd3c457fcdc96456437583b0b3
#
_entry.id   d05388cd3c457fcdc96456437583b0b3
#
_cell.length_a   1.000
_cell.length_b   1.000
_cell.length_c   1.000
_cell.angle_alpha   90.00
_cell.angle_beta   90.00
_cell.angle_gamma   90.00
#
_symmetry.space_group_name_H-M   'P 1'
#
loop_
_entity.id
_entity.type
_entity.pdbx_description
1 polymer ?
#
loop_
_entity_poly.entity_id
_entity_poly.type
_entity_poly.pdbx_seq_one_letter_code
_entity_poly.pdbx_strand_id
1 'polypeptide(L)'
;MNRLLTPNVDAVDHPDGHVLVVGDIAVMPPTGAAVIPAAAAQIALLLTSFDQHCSLIGFVGDDTTGAKLQDQLRNAGVSLDVLPVTDWSSYIVGPTVDPEQPEQQRVLPFNGMSEYQAHLQNRVERALRNARALVIVDQGFGSMGDPRAVVFAAQQTNVPSLALCAASQRQGYAKATRVVSVGPQIEAELLRQQLDHLQSIDADSNSGEFTR
;
A
#
# COMPACT_ATOMS: atom_id res chain seq x y z
N MET A 1 -6.34 15.04 25.37
CA MET A 1 -7.38 15.58 24.46
C MET A 1 -6.81 15.56 23.05
N ASN A 2 -6.89 14.40 22.39
CA ASN A 2 -6.33 14.17 21.06
C ASN A 2 -7.26 14.81 20.02
N ARG A 3 -6.81 15.89 19.40
CA ARG A 3 -7.42 16.37 18.16
C ARG A 3 -7.04 15.38 17.05
N LEU A 4 -7.95 14.47 16.74
CA LEU A 4 -7.95 13.78 15.47
C LEU A 4 -8.13 14.84 14.38
N LEU A 5 -7.04 15.22 13.73
CA LEU A 5 -7.07 16.05 12.54
C LEU A 5 -7.87 15.27 11.49
N THR A 6 -9.03 15.77 11.14
CA THR A 6 -9.77 15.29 9.97
C THR A 6 -8.92 15.62 8.75
N PRO A 7 -8.40 14.63 8.03
CA PRO A 7 -7.67 14.91 6.79
C PRO A 7 -8.65 15.49 5.79
N ASN A 8 -8.24 16.59 5.19
CA ASN A 8 -8.90 17.16 4.04
C ASN A 8 -8.61 16.22 2.85
N VAL A 9 -9.48 15.25 2.62
CA VAL A 9 -9.42 14.38 1.45
C VAL A 9 -10.16 15.12 0.35
N ASP A 10 -9.45 15.92 -0.40
CA ASP A 10 -9.89 16.31 -1.74
C ASP A 10 -9.82 15.03 -2.61
N ALA A 11 -10.87 14.21 -2.51
CA ALA A 11 -11.07 13.10 -3.42
C ALA A 11 -11.33 13.74 -4.80
N VAL A 12 -10.27 13.85 -5.59
CA VAL A 12 -10.40 14.21 -7.00
C VAL A 12 -11.08 13.02 -7.67
N ASP A 13 -12.35 13.18 -8.01
CA ASP A 13 -13.11 12.20 -8.79
C ASP A 13 -12.50 12.14 -10.19
N HIS A 14 -11.65 11.14 -10.44
CA HIS A 14 -11.15 10.85 -11.77
C HIS A 14 -12.15 9.97 -12.50
N PRO A 15 -12.64 10.36 -13.69
CA PRO A 15 -13.65 9.61 -14.42
C PRO A 15 -13.22 8.17 -14.78
N ASP A 16 -11.91 7.93 -14.86
CA ASP A 16 -11.34 6.60 -15.16
C ASP A 16 -10.97 5.80 -13.90
N GLY A 17 -11.32 6.29 -12.72
CA GLY A 17 -10.94 5.72 -11.44
C GLY A 17 -9.44 5.88 -11.12
N HIS A 18 -9.04 5.42 -9.95
CA HIS A 18 -7.63 5.43 -9.53
C HIS A 18 -7.16 4.04 -9.12
N VAL A 19 -5.84 3.82 -9.08
CA VAL A 19 -5.26 2.63 -8.47
C VAL A 19 -5.11 2.91 -6.98
N LEU A 20 -5.80 2.13 -6.16
CA LEU A 20 -5.68 2.20 -4.71
C LEU A 20 -4.52 1.32 -4.24
N VAL A 21 -3.52 1.91 -3.58
CA VAL A 21 -2.44 1.18 -2.92
C VAL A 21 -2.69 1.17 -1.42
N VAL A 22 -2.62 0.00 -0.80
CA VAL A 22 -2.83 -0.18 0.64
C VAL A 22 -1.70 -1.03 1.22
N GLY A 23 -1.14 -0.63 2.35
CA GLY A 23 -0.21 -1.51 3.05
C GLY A 23 0.96 -0.84 3.75
N ASP A 24 2.05 -1.60 3.85
CA ASP A 24 3.27 -1.18 4.56
C ASP A 24 3.94 0.01 3.85
N ILE A 25 3.89 1.19 4.47
CA ILE A 25 4.60 2.39 4.00
C ILE A 25 5.94 2.45 4.71
N ALA A 26 7.02 2.39 3.93
CA ALA A 26 8.35 2.27 4.51
C ALA A 26 9.40 3.02 3.69
N VAL A 27 10.58 3.16 4.27
CA VAL A 27 11.77 3.70 3.61
C VAL A 27 12.96 2.76 3.82
N MET A 28 13.86 2.73 2.86
CA MET A 28 15.14 2.05 3.03
C MET A 28 16.00 2.80 4.06
N PRO A 29 16.90 2.11 4.76
CA PRO A 29 17.86 2.76 5.64
C PRO A 29 18.59 3.88 4.89
N PRO A 30 18.78 5.05 5.52
CA PRO A 30 19.36 6.19 4.83
C PRO A 30 20.82 5.92 4.46
N THR A 31 21.12 6.01 3.18
CA THR A 31 22.49 6.12 2.65
C THR A 31 22.81 7.58 2.40
N GLY A 32 22.80 8.42 3.47
CA GLY A 32 22.93 9.86 3.38
C GLY A 32 21.64 10.61 3.75
N ALA A 33 21.41 11.79 3.15
CA ALA A 33 20.26 12.64 3.49
C ALA A 33 18.97 12.29 2.75
N ALA A 34 19.04 11.39 1.75
CA ALA A 34 17.90 11.05 0.90
C ALA A 34 16.98 10.01 1.57
N VAL A 35 15.68 10.25 1.48
CA VAL A 35 14.65 9.24 1.83
C VAL A 35 14.41 8.39 0.59
N ILE A 36 14.63 7.08 0.69
CA ILE A 36 14.39 6.12 -0.40
C ILE A 36 13.11 5.36 -0.08
N PRO A 37 12.00 5.63 -0.80
CA PRO A 37 10.74 4.95 -0.56
C PRO A 37 10.83 3.45 -0.85
N ALA A 38 10.11 2.66 -0.06
CA ALA A 38 10.06 1.21 -0.20
C ALA A 38 8.64 0.69 0.05
N ALA A 39 8.39 -0.58 -0.25
CA ALA A 39 7.10 -1.23 -0.11
C ALA A 39 5.97 -0.41 -0.77
N ALA A 40 4.86 -0.12 -0.10
CA ALA A 40 3.71 0.59 -0.67
C ALA A 40 4.07 2.00 -1.19
N ALA A 41 5.00 2.71 -0.55
CA ALA A 41 5.47 4.02 -1.01
C ALA A 41 6.19 3.94 -2.36
N GLN A 42 7.02 2.94 -2.57
CA GLN A 42 7.68 2.69 -3.86
C GLN A 42 6.67 2.35 -4.94
N ILE A 43 5.68 1.49 -4.65
CA ILE A 43 4.63 1.12 -5.59
C ILE A 43 3.84 2.35 -6.03
N ALA A 44 3.45 3.22 -5.10
CA ALA A 44 2.72 4.44 -5.42
C ALA A 44 3.52 5.36 -6.36
N LEU A 45 4.85 5.52 -6.14
CA LEU A 45 5.72 6.29 -7.04
C LEU A 45 5.87 5.64 -8.42
N LEU A 46 5.99 4.32 -8.49
CA LEU A 46 6.05 3.61 -9.78
C LEU A 46 4.76 3.79 -10.57
N LEU A 47 3.59 3.71 -9.91
CA LEU A 47 2.30 3.92 -10.56
C LEU A 47 2.19 5.32 -11.16
N THR A 48 2.56 6.35 -10.41
CA THR A 48 2.55 7.73 -10.94
C THR A 48 3.55 7.91 -12.09
N SER A 49 4.69 7.22 -12.05
CA SER A 49 5.66 7.23 -13.17
C SER A 49 5.13 6.52 -14.44
N PHE A 50 4.07 5.72 -14.31
CA PHE A 50 3.34 5.10 -15.43
C PHE A 50 2.08 5.90 -15.83
N ASP A 51 1.99 7.17 -15.43
CA ASP A 51 0.85 8.05 -15.65
C ASP A 51 -0.47 7.51 -15.07
N GLN A 52 -0.37 6.70 -13.99
CA GLN A 52 -1.54 6.17 -13.30
C GLN A 52 -1.91 7.08 -12.13
N HIS A 53 -3.19 7.48 -12.03
CA HIS A 53 -3.69 8.11 -10.81
C HIS A 53 -3.64 7.12 -9.66
N CYS A 54 -2.97 7.50 -8.58
CA CYS A 54 -2.70 6.63 -7.44
C CYS A 54 -3.13 7.29 -6.12
N SER A 55 -3.84 6.52 -5.30
CA SER A 55 -4.09 6.84 -3.89
C SER A 55 -3.37 5.85 -3.00
N LEU A 56 -2.76 6.32 -1.91
CA LEU A 56 -2.03 5.50 -0.96
C LEU A 56 -2.66 5.60 0.43
N ILE A 57 -3.03 4.44 0.98
CA ILE A 57 -3.56 4.29 2.34
C ILE A 57 -2.61 3.40 3.16
N GLY A 58 -2.27 3.82 4.36
CA GLY A 58 -1.42 3.04 5.27
C GLY A 58 -1.00 3.85 6.47
N PHE A 59 -0.03 3.32 7.21
CA PHE A 59 0.55 3.98 8.36
C PHE A 59 1.91 4.55 8.04
N VAL A 60 2.22 5.70 8.64
CA VAL A 60 3.52 6.36 8.50
C VAL A 60 3.98 6.83 9.88
N GLY A 61 5.27 6.79 10.14
CA GLY A 61 5.81 7.32 11.38
C GLY A 61 5.52 8.82 11.54
N ASP A 62 5.13 9.24 12.75
CA ASP A 62 4.98 10.66 13.12
C ASP A 62 6.37 11.25 13.46
N ASP A 63 7.25 11.20 12.49
CA ASP A 63 8.64 11.66 12.60
C ASP A 63 9.09 12.45 11.37
N THR A 64 10.30 13.01 11.44
CA THR A 64 10.88 13.80 10.33
C THR A 64 11.01 12.99 9.04
N THR A 65 11.24 11.69 9.13
CA THR A 65 11.37 10.81 7.95
C THR A 65 10.01 10.58 7.32
N GLY A 66 8.98 10.30 8.13
CA GLY A 66 7.60 10.18 7.68
C GLY A 66 7.10 11.45 7.01
N ALA A 67 7.40 12.62 7.56
CA ALA A 67 7.06 13.91 6.96
C ALA A 67 7.73 14.10 5.59
N LYS A 68 9.04 13.86 5.47
CA LYS A 68 9.76 13.94 4.19
C LYS A 68 9.24 12.96 3.15
N LEU A 69 8.90 11.73 3.57
CA LEU A 69 8.32 10.72 2.68
C LEU A 69 6.96 11.18 2.15
N GLN A 70 6.10 11.71 3.01
CA GLN A 70 4.80 12.24 2.59
C GLN A 70 4.94 13.40 1.60
N ASP A 71 5.87 14.33 1.84
CA ASP A 71 6.13 15.45 0.93
C ASP A 71 6.64 14.96 -0.44
N GLN A 72 7.54 13.97 -0.44
CA GLN A 72 8.02 13.35 -1.68
C GLN A 72 6.89 12.70 -2.48
N LEU A 73 6.00 11.97 -1.83
CA LEU A 73 4.86 11.30 -2.46
C LEU A 73 3.85 12.32 -3.02
N ARG A 74 3.50 13.36 -2.24
CA ARG A 74 2.62 14.46 -2.72
C ARG A 74 3.20 15.18 -3.93
N ASN A 75 4.50 15.49 -3.89
CA ASN A 75 5.18 16.16 -5.00
C ASN A 75 5.22 15.30 -6.27
N ALA A 76 5.15 13.98 -6.14
CA ALA A 76 5.03 13.04 -7.26
C ALA A 76 3.58 12.84 -7.74
N GLY A 77 2.60 13.50 -7.14
CA GLY A 77 1.18 13.38 -7.54
C GLY A 77 0.41 12.22 -6.89
N VAL A 78 0.96 11.59 -5.83
CA VAL A 78 0.24 10.55 -5.09
C VAL A 78 -0.78 11.21 -4.14
N SER A 79 -2.05 10.78 -4.21
CA SER A 79 -3.08 11.15 -3.23
C SER A 79 -2.87 10.36 -1.94
N LEU A 80 -2.64 11.06 -0.81
CA LEU A 80 -2.31 10.42 0.46
C LEU A 80 -3.49 10.44 1.43
N ASP A 81 -3.88 9.28 1.94
CA ASP A 81 -4.76 9.10 3.08
C ASP A 81 -4.07 8.26 4.15
N VAL A 82 -2.93 8.75 4.64
CA VAL A 82 -2.06 8.04 5.58
C VAL A 82 -2.37 8.41 7.03
N LEU A 83 -2.16 7.45 7.93
CA LEU A 83 -2.33 7.59 9.36
C LEU A 83 -0.95 7.75 10.01
N PRO A 84 -0.63 8.92 10.60
CA PRO A 84 0.59 9.07 11.38
C PRO A 84 0.49 8.26 12.68
N VAL A 85 1.57 7.58 13.02
CA VAL A 85 1.66 6.77 14.24
C VAL A 85 2.82 7.26 15.08
N THR A 86 2.52 7.67 16.30
CA THR A 86 3.50 8.08 17.29
C THR A 86 4.32 6.86 17.76
N ASP A 87 5.59 7.07 18.05
CA ASP A 87 6.53 6.03 18.52
C ASP A 87 6.76 4.88 17.51
N TRP A 88 6.44 5.09 16.24
CA TRP A 88 6.73 4.16 15.17
C TRP A 88 7.54 4.83 14.06
N SER A 89 8.53 4.12 13.54
CA SER A 89 9.38 4.60 12.45
C SER A 89 9.09 3.87 11.14
N SER A 90 8.98 4.61 10.06
CA SER A 90 8.76 4.06 8.72
C SER A 90 10.02 3.40 8.10
N TYR A 91 11.02 3.01 8.90
CA TYR A 91 12.23 2.39 8.38
C TYR A 91 12.04 0.91 8.08
N ILE A 92 12.46 0.50 6.88
CA ILE A 92 12.83 -0.90 6.63
C ILE A 92 14.32 -1.03 6.99
N VAL A 93 14.62 -1.93 7.88
CA VAL A 93 15.98 -2.37 8.05
C VAL A 93 16.28 -3.36 6.94
N GLY A 94 17.08 -2.96 5.99
CA GLY A 94 17.53 -3.84 4.91
C GLY A 94 18.34 -5.02 5.42
N PRO A 95 18.56 -6.04 4.58
CA PRO A 95 19.33 -7.23 4.92
C PRO A 95 20.85 -7.01 4.96
N THR A 96 21.32 -5.82 5.23
CA THR A 96 22.72 -5.59 5.60
C THR A 96 22.89 -6.13 7.01
N VAL A 97 22.91 -7.44 7.01
CA VAL A 97 23.17 -8.21 8.20
C VAL A 97 24.58 -7.89 8.66
N ASP A 98 24.70 -7.04 9.67
CA ASP A 98 25.78 -7.22 10.61
C ASP A 98 25.35 -8.39 11.51
N PRO A 99 25.92 -9.58 11.34
CA PRO A 99 25.57 -10.74 12.16
C PRO A 99 25.86 -10.52 13.64
N GLU A 100 26.64 -9.48 13.99
CA GLU A 100 26.99 -9.13 15.35
C GLU A 100 25.98 -8.19 16.01
N GLN A 101 25.03 -7.60 15.25
CA GLN A 101 23.99 -6.73 15.79
C GLN A 101 22.58 -7.06 15.24
N PRO A 102 22.07 -8.27 15.44
CA PRO A 102 20.76 -8.67 14.90
C PRO A 102 19.59 -7.89 15.49
N GLU A 103 19.76 -7.18 16.58
CA GLU A 103 18.67 -6.47 17.28
C GLU A 103 18.34 -5.12 16.66
N GLN A 104 19.24 -4.49 15.92
CA GLN A 104 18.99 -3.21 15.23
C GLN A 104 18.17 -3.35 13.94
N GLN A 105 17.85 -4.58 13.54
CA GLN A 105 17.23 -4.89 12.25
C GLN A 105 15.73 -5.22 12.37
N ARG A 106 15.13 -5.11 13.52
CA ARG A 106 13.71 -5.37 13.66
C ARG A 106 12.94 -4.08 13.39
N VAL A 107 12.24 -4.05 12.25
CA VAL A 107 11.01 -3.29 12.20
C VAL A 107 10.15 -3.79 13.35
N LEU A 108 10.01 -2.99 14.38
CA LEU A 108 9.19 -3.37 15.53
C LEU A 108 7.79 -3.60 14.99
N PRO A 109 7.22 -4.80 15.15
CA PRO A 109 5.85 -5.01 14.76
C PRO A 109 5.02 -3.98 15.50
N PHE A 110 4.14 -3.34 14.78
CA PHE A 110 3.24 -2.35 15.32
C PHE A 110 2.29 -3.04 16.33
N ASN A 111 2.64 -2.97 17.60
CA ASN A 111 1.85 -3.50 18.70
C ASN A 111 0.88 -2.41 19.19
N GLY A 112 -0.37 -2.50 18.84
CA GLY A 112 -1.39 -1.52 19.25
C GLY A 112 -2.52 -1.36 18.23
N MET A 113 -2.66 -2.34 17.37
CA MET A 113 -3.32 -2.29 16.08
C MET A 113 -4.84 -2.26 16.07
N SER A 114 -5.56 -2.74 17.09
CA SER A 114 -7.01 -2.95 16.93
C SER A 114 -7.78 -1.66 16.62
N GLU A 115 -7.42 -0.56 17.25
CA GLU A 115 -8.06 0.73 16.99
C GLU A 115 -7.70 1.29 15.61
N TYR A 116 -6.43 1.23 15.26
CA TYR A 116 -5.95 1.69 13.95
C TYR A 116 -6.44 0.83 12.79
N GLN A 117 -6.61 -0.48 13.00
CA GLN A 117 -7.12 -1.41 11.98
C GLN A 117 -8.54 -1.06 11.53
N ALA A 118 -9.42 -0.73 12.46
CA ALA A 118 -10.77 -0.28 12.11
C ALA A 118 -10.75 1.01 11.28
N HIS A 119 -9.85 1.94 11.61
CA HIS A 119 -9.67 3.16 10.82
C HIS A 119 -9.13 2.88 9.43
N LEU A 120 -8.13 2.00 9.30
CA LEU A 120 -7.59 1.58 8.00
C LEU A 120 -8.68 0.95 7.14
N GLN A 121 -9.40 -0.02 7.69
CA GLN A 121 -10.47 -0.74 6.98
C GLN A 121 -11.55 0.22 6.46
N ASN A 122 -12.04 1.15 7.30
CA ASN A 122 -13.03 2.14 6.91
C ASN A 122 -12.54 3.09 5.77
N ARG A 123 -11.25 3.41 5.76
CA ARG A 123 -10.65 4.23 4.68
C ARG A 123 -10.56 3.45 3.38
N VAL A 124 -10.11 2.20 3.45
CA VAL A 124 -10.03 1.30 2.30
C VAL A 124 -11.42 1.09 1.68
N GLU A 125 -12.43 0.75 2.46
CA GLU A 125 -13.80 0.56 1.98
C GLU A 125 -14.37 1.81 1.29
N ARG A 126 -14.03 2.99 1.78
CA ARG A 126 -14.42 4.27 1.16
C ARG A 126 -13.73 4.48 -0.17
N ALA A 127 -12.40 4.28 -0.19
CA ALA A 127 -11.58 4.51 -1.38
C ALA A 127 -11.88 3.50 -2.50
N LEU A 128 -12.25 2.26 -2.17
CA LEU A 128 -12.62 1.22 -3.14
C LEU A 128 -13.81 1.61 -4.03
N ARG A 129 -14.69 2.49 -3.58
CA ARG A 129 -15.86 2.90 -4.37
C ARG A 129 -15.50 3.58 -5.69
N ASN A 130 -14.34 4.25 -5.73
CA ASN A 130 -13.84 4.97 -6.89
C ASN A 130 -12.53 4.37 -7.43
N ALA A 131 -12.12 3.22 -6.90
CA ALA A 131 -10.92 2.53 -7.35
C ALA A 131 -11.24 1.59 -8.52
N ARG A 132 -10.39 1.60 -9.55
CA ARG A 132 -10.45 0.64 -10.66
C ARG A 132 -9.59 -0.60 -10.41
N ALA A 133 -8.62 -0.52 -9.50
CA ALA A 133 -7.79 -1.64 -9.08
C ALA A 133 -7.26 -1.40 -7.66
N LEU A 134 -7.06 -2.48 -6.93
CA LEU A 134 -6.44 -2.48 -5.61
C LEU A 134 -5.07 -3.17 -5.66
N VAL A 135 -4.03 -2.50 -5.17
CA VAL A 135 -2.71 -3.10 -4.93
C VAL A 135 -2.46 -3.14 -3.43
N ILE A 136 -2.34 -4.33 -2.88
CA ILE A 136 -2.03 -4.56 -1.47
C ILE A 136 -0.55 -4.86 -1.35
N VAL A 137 0.15 -4.19 -0.43
CA VAL A 137 1.59 -4.38 -0.19
C VAL A 137 1.80 -4.75 1.26
N ASP A 138 2.13 -6.04 1.50
CA ASP A 138 2.32 -6.58 2.85
C ASP A 138 3.67 -7.29 2.97
N GLN A 139 4.61 -6.65 3.59
CA GLN A 139 5.94 -7.19 3.87
C GLN A 139 6.05 -7.84 5.25
N GLY A 140 4.92 -7.91 5.98
CA GLY A 140 4.87 -8.46 7.33
C GLY A 140 5.33 -7.47 8.40
N PHE A 141 5.30 -6.15 8.11
CA PHE A 141 5.67 -5.12 9.08
C PHE A 141 4.53 -4.79 10.06
N GLY A 142 3.38 -5.45 9.91
CA GLY A 142 2.28 -5.39 10.85
C GLY A 142 1.21 -4.33 10.56
N SER A 143 1.31 -3.58 9.46
CA SER A 143 0.27 -2.61 9.08
C SER A 143 -1.02 -3.27 8.60
N MET A 144 -0.93 -4.51 8.10
CA MET A 144 -2.08 -5.29 7.63
C MET A 144 -2.54 -6.30 8.68
N GLY A 145 -3.44 -5.87 9.58
CA GLY A 145 -3.91 -6.73 10.68
C GLY A 145 -4.79 -7.90 10.23
N ASP A 146 -5.73 -7.63 9.31
CA ASP A 146 -6.53 -8.68 8.66
C ASP A 146 -6.52 -8.52 7.14
N PRO A 147 -5.59 -9.18 6.44
CA PRO A 147 -5.52 -9.12 4.99
C PRO A 147 -6.78 -9.64 4.29
N ARG A 148 -7.54 -10.56 4.93
CA ARG A 148 -8.76 -11.12 4.36
C ARG A 148 -9.88 -10.09 4.29
N ALA A 149 -9.95 -9.19 5.27
CA ALA A 149 -10.96 -8.13 5.29
C ALA A 149 -10.78 -7.16 4.11
N VAL A 150 -9.53 -6.79 3.80
CA VAL A 150 -9.22 -5.91 2.66
C VAL A 150 -9.55 -6.59 1.32
N VAL A 151 -9.16 -7.86 1.15
CA VAL A 151 -9.50 -8.64 -0.06
C VAL A 151 -11.01 -8.82 -0.20
N PHE A 152 -11.71 -9.10 0.89
CA PHE A 152 -13.16 -9.23 0.89
C PHE A 152 -13.86 -7.92 0.49
N ALA A 153 -13.41 -6.78 1.01
CA ALA A 153 -13.94 -5.47 0.62
C ALA A 153 -13.79 -5.20 -0.88
N ALA A 154 -12.63 -5.55 -1.47
CA ALA A 154 -12.41 -5.44 -2.91
C ALA A 154 -13.36 -6.34 -3.72
N GLN A 155 -13.59 -7.58 -3.27
CA GLN A 155 -14.55 -8.50 -3.90
C GLN A 155 -16.00 -7.96 -3.84
N GLN A 156 -16.41 -7.37 -2.71
CA GLN A 156 -17.75 -6.79 -2.56
C GLN A 156 -17.99 -5.59 -3.48
N THR A 157 -16.94 -4.90 -3.87
CA THR A 157 -17.00 -3.75 -4.78
C THR A 157 -16.62 -4.11 -6.22
N ASN A 158 -16.37 -5.39 -6.52
CA ASN A 158 -15.89 -5.89 -7.82
C ASN A 158 -14.60 -5.22 -8.30
N VAL A 159 -13.74 -4.78 -7.36
CA VAL A 159 -12.43 -4.18 -7.68
C VAL A 159 -11.39 -5.29 -7.77
N PRO A 160 -10.72 -5.48 -8.93
CA PRO A 160 -9.67 -6.47 -9.06
C PRO A 160 -8.50 -6.14 -8.13
N SER A 161 -7.94 -7.16 -7.47
CA SER A 161 -6.92 -6.99 -6.43
C SER A 161 -5.64 -7.74 -6.71
N LEU A 162 -4.50 -7.06 -6.62
CA LEU A 162 -3.14 -7.59 -6.66
C LEU A 162 -2.52 -7.53 -5.26
N ALA A 163 -2.18 -8.67 -4.69
CA ALA A 163 -1.40 -8.72 -3.46
C ALA A 163 0.09 -8.95 -3.75
N LEU A 164 0.90 -7.98 -3.40
CA LEU A 164 2.36 -8.00 -3.42
C LEU A 164 2.85 -8.19 -1.98
N CYS A 165 3.22 -9.40 -1.61
CA CYS A 165 3.45 -9.73 -0.22
C CYS A 165 4.71 -10.57 0.01
N ALA A 166 5.25 -10.53 1.23
CA ALA A 166 6.26 -11.47 1.64
C ALA A 166 5.73 -12.91 1.54
N ALA A 167 6.61 -13.86 1.26
CA ALA A 167 6.21 -15.26 1.08
C ALA A 167 5.45 -15.84 2.28
N SER A 168 5.78 -15.40 3.50
CA SER A 168 5.11 -15.77 4.75
C SER A 168 3.67 -15.27 4.85
N GLN A 169 3.30 -14.18 4.15
CA GLN A 169 1.99 -13.56 4.20
C GLN A 169 1.02 -14.11 3.13
N ARG A 170 1.54 -14.82 2.14
CA ARG A 170 0.81 -15.26 0.94
C ARG A 170 -0.55 -15.92 1.21
N GLN A 171 -0.65 -16.72 2.27
CA GLN A 171 -1.87 -17.46 2.59
C GLN A 171 -3.04 -16.52 2.98
N GLY A 172 -2.76 -15.38 3.58
CA GLY A 172 -3.75 -14.36 3.91
C GLY A 172 -4.46 -13.76 2.70
N TYR A 173 -3.81 -13.80 1.53
CA TYR A 173 -4.27 -13.19 0.29
C TYR A 173 -4.79 -14.19 -0.75
N ALA A 174 -5.00 -15.45 -0.39
CA ALA A 174 -5.38 -16.51 -1.34
C ALA A 174 -6.64 -16.22 -2.18
N LYS A 175 -7.49 -15.29 -1.74
CA LYS A 175 -8.71 -14.86 -2.44
C LYS A 175 -8.56 -13.56 -3.24
N ALA A 176 -7.38 -12.93 -3.26
CA ALA A 176 -7.11 -11.82 -4.16
C ALA A 176 -7.12 -12.30 -5.62
N THR A 177 -7.43 -11.42 -6.55
CA THR A 177 -7.44 -11.73 -7.99
C THR A 177 -6.08 -12.28 -8.41
N ARG A 178 -5.00 -11.72 -7.84
CA ARG A 178 -3.64 -12.19 -8.06
C ARG A 178 -2.78 -12.04 -6.81
N VAL A 179 -1.87 -12.98 -6.58
CA VAL A 179 -0.92 -12.94 -5.44
C VAL A 179 0.49 -13.21 -5.94
N VAL A 180 1.39 -12.28 -5.69
CA VAL A 180 2.80 -12.35 -6.06
C VAL A 180 3.66 -12.17 -4.82
N SER A 181 4.58 -13.10 -4.59
CA SER A 181 5.55 -12.95 -3.50
C SER A 181 6.72 -12.09 -3.95
N VAL A 182 6.98 -11.04 -3.20
CA VAL A 182 8.00 -10.02 -3.51
C VAL A 182 8.76 -9.62 -2.25
N GLY A 183 9.95 -9.08 -2.43
CA GLY A 183 10.67 -8.39 -1.37
C GLY A 183 10.19 -6.94 -1.17
N PRO A 184 10.86 -6.19 -0.29
CA PRO A 184 10.50 -4.79 0.00
C PRO A 184 10.82 -3.82 -1.14
N GLN A 185 11.61 -4.23 -2.11
CA GLN A 185 11.89 -3.53 -3.36
C GLN A 185 11.27 -4.32 -4.51
N ILE A 186 10.57 -3.64 -5.40
CA ILE A 186 9.86 -4.24 -6.52
C ILE A 186 10.37 -3.63 -7.81
N GLU A 187 10.68 -4.48 -8.78
CA GLU A 187 11.08 -4.02 -10.10
C GLU A 187 9.89 -3.41 -10.86
N ALA A 188 10.11 -2.27 -11.51
CA ALA A 188 9.09 -1.54 -12.26
C ALA A 188 8.42 -2.41 -13.34
N GLU A 189 9.21 -3.21 -14.04
CA GLU A 189 8.72 -4.10 -15.09
C GLU A 189 7.80 -5.19 -14.54
N LEU A 190 8.15 -5.79 -13.40
CA LEU A 190 7.29 -6.77 -12.75
C LEU A 190 5.94 -6.13 -12.37
N LEU A 191 5.95 -4.94 -11.78
CA LEU A 191 4.71 -4.24 -11.41
C LEU A 191 3.86 -3.97 -12.65
N ARG A 192 4.44 -3.47 -13.73
CA ARG A 192 3.74 -3.17 -14.99
C ARG A 192 3.05 -4.42 -15.54
N GLN A 193 3.78 -5.52 -15.66
CA GLN A 193 3.22 -6.80 -16.15
C GLN A 193 2.04 -7.29 -15.29
N GLN A 194 2.11 -7.11 -13.96
CA GLN A 194 1.03 -7.51 -13.07
C GLN A 194 -0.21 -6.64 -13.24
N LEU A 195 -0.04 -5.33 -13.46
CA LEU A 195 -1.15 -4.40 -13.68
C LEU A 195 -1.83 -4.64 -15.02
N ASP A 196 -1.07 -4.83 -16.09
CA ASP A 196 -1.60 -5.14 -17.42
C ASP A 196 -2.46 -6.42 -17.38
N HIS A 197 -2.00 -7.41 -16.63
CA HIS A 197 -2.77 -8.64 -16.44
C HIS A 197 -4.08 -8.42 -15.64
N LEU A 198 -4.07 -7.58 -14.60
CA LEU A 198 -5.31 -7.24 -13.88
C LEU A 198 -6.33 -6.56 -14.79
N GLN A 199 -5.89 -5.64 -15.63
CA GLN A 199 -6.76 -4.90 -16.56
C GLN A 199 -7.36 -5.81 -17.63
N SER A 200 -6.61 -6.83 -18.09
CA SER A 200 -7.13 -7.80 -19.07
C SER A 200 -8.26 -8.67 -18.50
N ILE A 201 -8.18 -9.04 -17.22
CA ILE A 201 -9.24 -9.81 -16.54
C ILE A 201 -10.54 -9.01 -16.46
N ASP A 202 -10.45 -7.71 -16.19
CA ASP A 202 -11.61 -6.83 -16.07
C ASP A 202 -12.29 -6.62 -17.43
N ALA A 203 -11.53 -6.49 -18.51
CA ALA A 203 -12.03 -6.37 -19.87
C ALA A 203 -12.82 -7.62 -20.34
N ASP A 204 -12.33 -8.81 -20.01
CA ASP A 204 -12.99 -10.08 -20.35
C ASP A 204 -14.28 -10.29 -19.55
N SER A 205 -14.33 -9.82 -18.31
CA SER A 205 -15.53 -9.91 -17.46
C SER A 205 -16.68 -9.01 -17.96
N ASN A 206 -16.36 -7.86 -18.53
CA ASN A 206 -17.34 -6.90 -19.09
C ASN A 206 -17.83 -7.27 -20.50
N SER A 207 -17.07 -8.06 -21.25
CA SER A 207 -17.45 -8.47 -22.61
C SER A 207 -18.47 -9.63 -22.68
N GLY A 208 -18.71 -10.31 -21.55
CA GLY A 208 -19.61 -11.47 -21.47
C GLY A 208 -21.10 -11.19 -21.26
N GLU A 209 -21.53 -9.94 -21.03
CA GLU A 209 -22.92 -9.62 -20.66
C GLU A 209 -23.83 -9.12 -21.81
N PHE A 210 -23.38 -9.13 -23.08
CA PHE A 210 -24.20 -8.69 -24.21
C PHE A 210 -24.58 -9.81 -25.18
N THR A 211 -25.03 -10.95 -24.69
CA THR A 211 -25.73 -11.94 -25.53
C THR A 211 -26.84 -12.63 -24.74
N ARG A 212 -27.95 -11.91 -24.56
CA ARG A 212 -29.28 -12.50 -24.34
C ARG A 212 -30.35 -11.63 -25.01
#